data_e4a00b712144bad51e70c7fe186adbf5
#
_entry.id   e4a00b712144bad51e70c7fe186adbf5
#
_cell.length_a   1.000
_cell.length_b   1.000
_cell.length_c   1.000
_cell.angle_alpha   90.00
_cell.angle_beta   90.00
_cell.angle_gamma   90.00
#
_symmetry.space_group_name_H-M   'P 1'
#
loop_
_entity.id
_entity.type
_entity.pdbx_description
1 polymer ?
#
loop_
_entity_poly.entity_id
_entity_poly.type
_entity_poly.pdbx_seq_one_letter_code
_entity_poly.pdbx_strand_id
1 'polypeptide(L)'
;MNNAERTRRQLMIRFIQEFFSGDLKENIDRIPVEMRPRTEEPVRCCVYKDRAMLKYRLMALMGFGMEEETDESRRLAEYLTDAQAGNNHTEPVLSVCSVGCHGCVDSHVQVSNSCVGCFARPCVGACPKQAIAVVNQRSTIDRTKCINCGKCMAVCPYHAIIRNPLPCEDACPVGAIGKGEDGRVRIDFDRCIYCGKCFRACPFSAIMERSQLVGILQAMQEGKEVIAMVAPSITDQFPGTIEQLFAALKLAGFSDIMEVALGAEMTTAHEAEEFFERMARGDILMTSSCCPAWVEAAKRHIPDIVPFVSSTPSPMAYAGQITAKAHPNAVKVFIGPCIAKRREAQKDPNVDFVMTFEELGALLAAKEIDVISLEAQPLEHPAASYARNFAKSCGVSQAILQEIGEEKPDDTRPKIDEKFINGLDRKSVNLLKLYAKGKLPGNFVEVMACTGGCVGGPCSLAR
;
A
#
# COMPACT_ATOMS: atom_id res chain seq x y z
N MET A 1 12.65 7.56 -9.28
CA MET A 1 12.48 7.95 -7.86
C MET A 1 12.31 9.47 -7.76
N ASN A 2 11.21 9.95 -7.17
CA ASN A 2 10.95 11.37 -6.98
C ASN A 2 11.64 11.92 -5.70
N ASN A 3 11.61 13.24 -5.52
CA ASN A 3 12.32 13.88 -4.40
C ASN A 3 11.78 13.46 -3.01
N ALA A 4 10.46 13.24 -2.90
CA ALA A 4 9.85 12.81 -1.64
C ALA A 4 10.27 11.38 -1.25
N GLU A 5 10.35 10.48 -2.22
CA GLU A 5 10.83 9.11 -2.03
C GLU A 5 12.31 9.08 -1.66
N ARG A 6 13.12 9.90 -2.34
CA ARG A 6 14.55 10.03 -2.01
C ARG A 6 14.74 10.48 -0.57
N THR A 7 14.07 11.55 -0.16
CA THR A 7 14.17 12.07 1.20
C THR A 7 13.71 11.05 2.24
N ARG A 8 12.61 10.31 1.96
CA ARG A 8 12.10 9.26 2.85
C ARG A 8 13.13 8.15 3.03
N ARG A 9 13.72 7.65 1.94
CA ARG A 9 14.73 6.58 1.99
C ARG A 9 16.01 7.04 2.69
N GLN A 10 16.50 8.25 2.41
CA GLN A 10 17.66 8.81 3.10
C GLN A 10 17.42 8.91 4.62
N LEU A 11 16.21 9.31 5.03
CA LEU A 11 15.85 9.40 6.44
C LEU A 11 15.82 8.01 7.10
N MET A 12 15.25 6.99 6.42
CA MET A 12 15.24 5.62 6.92
C MET A 12 16.66 5.06 7.07
N ILE A 13 17.50 5.27 6.06
CA ILE A 13 18.91 4.81 6.09
C ILE A 13 19.62 5.44 7.28
N ARG A 14 19.52 6.76 7.46
CA ARG A 14 20.15 7.46 8.58
C ARG A 14 19.62 6.96 9.92
N PHE A 15 18.30 6.78 10.05
CA PHE A 15 17.67 6.25 11.26
C PHE A 15 18.23 4.86 11.63
N ILE A 16 18.34 3.96 10.64
CA ILE A 16 18.84 2.60 10.86
C ILE A 16 20.33 2.61 11.21
N GLN A 17 21.14 3.44 10.54
CA GLN A 17 22.58 3.57 10.85
C GLN A 17 22.78 4.02 12.30
N GLU A 18 22.10 5.07 12.72
CA GLU A 18 22.18 5.59 14.10
C GLU A 18 21.61 4.59 15.14
N PHE A 19 20.63 3.76 14.73
CA PHE A 19 20.09 2.71 15.61
C PHE A 19 21.14 1.66 15.91
N PHE A 20 21.85 1.15 14.90
CA PHE A 20 22.86 0.11 15.08
C PHE A 20 24.18 0.64 15.66
N SER A 21 24.51 1.93 15.50
CA SER A 21 25.65 2.54 16.20
C SER A 21 25.42 2.69 17.71
N GLY A 22 24.15 2.66 18.16
CA GLY A 22 23.76 2.91 19.53
C GLY A 22 23.54 4.39 19.86
N ASP A 23 23.78 5.30 18.91
CA ASP A 23 23.76 6.76 19.12
C ASP A 23 22.41 7.40 18.81
N LEU A 24 21.44 6.59 18.31
CA LEU A 24 20.15 7.13 17.83
C LEU A 24 19.44 7.98 18.88
N LYS A 25 19.43 7.55 20.15
CA LYS A 25 18.74 8.29 21.22
C LYS A 25 19.31 9.69 21.45
N GLU A 26 20.62 9.86 21.26
CA GLU A 26 21.31 11.14 21.42
C GLU A 26 21.17 12.02 20.17
N ASN A 27 21.12 11.39 19.01
CA ASN A 27 21.20 12.08 17.71
C ASN A 27 19.85 12.33 17.05
N ILE A 28 18.79 11.57 17.39
CA ILE A 28 17.51 11.58 16.65
C ILE A 28 16.89 12.99 16.54
N ASP A 29 17.02 13.82 17.58
CA ASP A 29 16.52 15.21 17.56
C ASP A 29 17.32 16.11 16.62
N ARG A 30 18.56 15.73 16.26
CA ARG A 30 19.44 16.48 15.35
C ARG A 30 19.24 16.11 13.89
N ILE A 31 18.79 14.88 13.59
CA ILE A 31 18.63 14.37 12.23
C ILE A 31 17.87 15.37 11.32
N PRO A 32 16.72 15.96 11.72
CA PRO A 32 16.03 16.94 10.87
C PRO A 32 16.86 18.17 10.54
N VAL A 33 17.71 18.63 11.48
CA VAL A 33 18.55 19.82 11.31
C VAL A 33 19.73 19.52 10.40
N GLU A 34 20.37 18.38 10.57
CA GLU A 34 21.52 17.94 9.78
C GLU A 34 21.13 17.60 8.34
N MET A 35 19.98 16.95 8.13
CA MET A 35 19.46 16.67 6.80
C MET A 35 18.94 17.89 6.05
N ARG A 36 18.66 19.00 6.76
CA ARG A 36 18.19 20.26 6.17
C ARG A 36 18.88 21.43 6.87
N PRO A 37 20.16 21.69 6.57
CA PRO A 37 20.90 22.82 7.11
C PRO A 37 20.35 24.15 6.54
N ARG A 38 20.52 25.25 7.27
CA ARG A 38 20.09 26.58 6.80
C ARG A 38 20.86 27.12 5.58
N THR A 39 21.98 26.50 5.28
CA THR A 39 22.84 26.83 4.13
C THR A 39 22.33 26.29 2.81
N GLU A 40 21.38 25.34 2.84
CA GLU A 40 20.76 24.77 1.65
C GLU A 40 19.41 25.44 1.35
N GLU A 41 19.09 25.52 0.05
CA GLU A 41 17.78 25.99 -0.39
C GLU A 41 16.67 25.03 0.06
N PRO A 42 15.60 25.54 0.72
CA PRO A 42 14.53 24.70 1.19
C PRO A 42 13.72 24.12 0.01
N VAL A 43 13.27 22.87 0.15
CA VAL A 43 12.42 22.20 -0.83
C VAL A 43 10.97 22.69 -0.77
N ARG A 44 10.56 23.16 0.42
CA ARG A 44 9.24 23.74 0.67
C ARG A 44 9.34 25.26 0.86
N CYS A 45 8.33 25.86 1.48
CA CYS A 45 8.29 27.30 1.72
C CYS A 45 9.44 27.82 2.62
N CYS A 46 9.98 26.98 3.49
CA CYS A 46 11.10 27.30 4.36
C CYS A 46 11.75 26.04 4.97
N VAL A 47 12.99 26.19 5.43
CA VAL A 47 13.76 25.13 6.08
C VAL A 47 13.07 24.57 7.34
N TYR A 48 12.33 25.39 8.06
CA TYR A 48 11.63 24.97 9.27
C TYR A 48 10.50 24.00 8.97
N LYS A 49 9.77 24.23 7.87
CA LYS A 49 8.75 23.29 7.40
C LYS A 49 9.35 21.98 6.91
N ASP A 50 10.50 22.02 6.25
CA ASP A 50 11.22 20.82 5.85
C ASP A 50 11.65 19.99 7.06
N ARG A 51 12.20 20.63 8.10
CA ARG A 51 12.61 19.99 9.36
C ARG A 51 11.41 19.40 10.12
N ALA A 52 10.30 20.13 10.21
CA ALA A 52 9.08 19.64 10.83
C ALA A 52 8.56 18.39 10.13
N MET A 53 8.62 18.36 8.79
CA MET A 53 8.25 17.16 8.02
C MET A 53 9.15 15.96 8.32
N LEU A 54 10.45 16.18 8.53
CA LEU A 54 11.37 15.11 8.92
C LEU A 54 11.09 14.62 10.35
N LYS A 55 10.78 15.54 11.29
CA LYS A 55 10.34 15.19 12.67
C LYS A 55 9.16 14.23 12.63
N TYR A 56 8.07 14.59 11.95
CA TYR A 56 6.87 13.75 11.90
C TYR A 56 7.08 12.44 11.14
N ARG A 57 8.01 12.41 10.19
CA ARG A 57 8.41 11.16 9.54
C ARG A 57 9.19 10.24 10.47
N LEU A 58 10.07 10.78 11.32
CA LEU A 58 10.75 10.01 12.35
C LEU A 58 9.74 9.44 13.36
N MET A 59 8.73 10.23 13.76
CA MET A 59 7.64 9.73 14.59
C MET A 59 6.91 8.56 13.90
N ALA A 60 6.59 8.69 12.60
CA ALA A 60 5.96 7.62 11.85
C ALA A 60 6.85 6.37 11.70
N LEU A 61 8.18 6.52 11.58
CA LEU A 61 9.13 5.41 11.60
C LEU A 61 9.17 4.69 12.96
N MET A 62 8.86 5.40 14.04
CA MET A 62 8.74 4.84 15.37
C MET A 62 7.33 4.33 15.70
N GLY A 63 6.39 4.38 14.73
CA GLY A 63 5.02 3.87 14.87
C GLY A 63 4.00 4.89 15.36
N PHE A 64 4.37 6.17 15.56
CA PHE A 64 3.47 7.22 16.04
C PHE A 64 2.87 8.05 14.89
N GLY A 65 1.62 8.47 15.05
CA GLY A 65 1.00 9.47 14.19
C GLY A 65 1.22 10.89 14.69
N MET A 66 1.11 11.89 13.80
CA MET A 66 1.16 13.30 14.20
C MET A 66 0.01 13.66 15.15
N GLU A 67 -1.13 13.02 15.02
CA GLU A 67 -2.32 13.21 15.87
C GLU A 67 -2.10 12.80 17.33
N GLU A 68 -1.04 12.05 17.62
CA GLU A 68 -0.66 11.62 18.97
C GLU A 68 0.26 12.63 19.67
N GLU A 69 0.75 13.64 18.94
CA GLU A 69 1.53 14.70 19.54
C GLU A 69 0.62 15.68 20.28
N THR A 70 0.53 15.51 21.57
CA THR A 70 -0.22 16.41 22.50
C THR A 70 0.67 17.49 23.11
N ASP A 71 1.98 17.31 23.06
CA ASP A 71 2.99 18.23 23.57
C ASP A 71 4.09 18.42 22.50
N GLU A 72 4.10 19.59 21.85
CA GLU A 72 5.10 19.94 20.83
C GLU A 72 6.54 20.04 21.37
N SER A 73 6.70 20.19 22.69
CA SER A 73 8.01 20.23 23.36
C SER A 73 8.63 18.84 23.55
N ARG A 74 7.83 17.78 23.41
CA ARG A 74 8.28 16.40 23.57
C ARG A 74 9.34 16.04 22.51
N ARG A 75 10.46 15.51 22.98
CA ARG A 75 11.61 15.18 22.15
C ARG A 75 11.40 13.86 21.40
N LEU A 76 12.00 13.74 20.21
CA LEU A 76 11.97 12.47 19.44
C LEU A 76 12.62 11.32 20.22
N ALA A 77 13.64 11.59 21.04
CA ALA A 77 14.27 10.61 21.92
C ALA A 77 13.31 9.97 22.93
N GLU A 78 12.26 10.69 23.37
CA GLU A 78 11.24 10.16 24.26
C GLU A 78 10.26 9.24 23.51
N TYR A 79 9.86 9.63 22.29
CA TYR A 79 9.08 8.74 21.40
C TYR A 79 9.86 7.45 21.07
N LEU A 80 11.18 7.55 20.86
CA LEU A 80 12.01 6.37 20.63
C LEU A 80 12.00 5.43 21.85
N THR A 81 12.12 6.00 23.06
CA THR A 81 12.08 5.22 24.30
C THR A 81 10.74 4.49 24.45
N ASP A 82 9.62 5.15 24.14
CA ASP A 82 8.30 4.53 24.17
C ASP A 82 8.16 3.44 23.10
N ALA A 83 8.66 3.69 21.88
CA ALA A 83 8.65 2.68 20.81
C ALA A 83 9.43 1.43 21.19
N GLN A 84 10.59 1.59 21.82
CA GLN A 84 11.42 0.48 22.32
C GLN A 84 10.76 -0.29 23.47
N ALA A 85 9.95 0.39 24.27
CA ALA A 85 9.16 -0.23 25.32
C ALA A 85 7.85 -0.90 24.82
N GLY A 86 7.57 -0.82 23.52
CA GLY A 86 6.33 -1.35 22.93
C GLY A 86 5.08 -0.49 23.17
N ASN A 87 5.27 0.75 23.60
CA ASN A 87 4.18 1.70 23.88
C ASN A 87 3.74 2.51 22.66
N ASN A 88 4.12 2.11 21.45
CA ASN A 88 3.70 2.72 20.21
C ASN A 88 2.42 2.06 19.69
N HIS A 89 1.43 2.87 19.39
CA HIS A 89 0.19 2.40 18.77
C HIS A 89 0.35 2.38 17.24
N THR A 90 0.49 1.19 16.67
CA THR A 90 0.61 1.04 15.21
C THR A 90 -0.73 1.05 14.47
N GLU A 91 -1.85 1.15 15.15
CA GLU A 91 -3.17 1.44 14.58
C GLU A 91 -3.58 2.89 14.86
N PRO A 92 -4.15 3.56 13.86
CA PRO A 92 -4.30 3.13 12.45
C PRO A 92 -2.96 3.10 11.72
N VAL A 93 -2.76 2.16 10.80
CA VAL A 93 -1.47 1.97 10.07
C VAL A 93 -1.08 3.13 9.14
N LEU A 94 -1.93 4.13 9.01
CA LEU A 94 -1.70 5.37 8.25
C LEU A 94 -1.97 6.58 9.14
N SER A 95 -1.22 7.64 8.90
CA SER A 95 -1.36 8.94 9.56
C SER A 95 -1.29 10.07 8.51
N VAL A 96 -1.88 11.21 8.82
CA VAL A 96 -1.82 12.41 7.97
C VAL A 96 -1.05 13.50 8.69
N CYS A 97 0.11 13.85 8.16
CA CYS A 97 0.86 15.00 8.63
C CYS A 97 0.19 16.30 8.14
N SER A 98 -0.49 17.00 9.02
CA SER A 98 -1.19 18.25 8.70
C SER A 98 -0.23 19.35 8.26
N VAL A 99 0.99 19.40 8.83
CA VAL A 99 2.07 20.33 8.42
C VAL A 99 2.50 20.08 6.97
N GLY A 100 2.53 18.82 6.54
CA GLY A 100 2.88 18.43 5.18
C GLY A 100 1.74 18.59 4.19
N CYS A 101 0.49 18.57 4.64
CA CYS A 101 -0.66 18.69 3.78
C CYS A 101 -0.77 20.12 3.23
N HIS A 102 -0.78 20.23 1.89
CA HIS A 102 -0.86 21.53 1.22
C HIS A 102 -2.28 22.15 1.27
N GLY A 103 -3.29 21.38 1.69
CA GLY A 103 -4.66 21.83 1.61
C GLY A 103 -5.09 22.07 0.16
N CYS A 104 -4.78 21.11 -0.75
CA CYS A 104 -5.08 21.24 -2.18
C CYS A 104 -6.53 21.68 -2.39
N VAL A 105 -6.75 22.55 -3.38
CA VAL A 105 -8.10 22.99 -3.72
C VAL A 105 -8.95 21.80 -4.14
N ASP A 106 -10.25 21.81 -3.82
CA ASP A 106 -11.17 20.73 -4.17
C ASP A 106 -11.13 20.39 -5.64
N SER A 107 -11.25 19.11 -5.97
CA SER A 107 -11.26 18.67 -7.36
C SER A 107 -12.43 19.34 -8.10
N HIS A 108 -12.11 20.15 -9.08
CA HIS A 108 -13.10 20.88 -9.87
C HIS A 108 -12.64 21.08 -11.32
N VAL A 109 -13.63 21.29 -12.19
CA VAL A 109 -13.39 21.71 -13.56
C VAL A 109 -13.25 23.23 -13.60
N GLN A 110 -12.20 23.71 -14.26
CA GLN A 110 -11.91 25.13 -14.41
C GLN A 110 -11.44 25.47 -15.82
N VAL A 111 -11.55 26.73 -16.20
CA VAL A 111 -11.03 27.26 -17.46
C VAL A 111 -9.62 27.78 -17.22
N SER A 112 -8.65 27.28 -17.99
CA SER A 112 -7.26 27.71 -17.95
C SER A 112 -7.02 28.98 -18.78
N ASN A 113 -5.83 29.54 -18.67
CA ASN A 113 -5.40 30.68 -19.48
C ASN A 113 -5.30 30.39 -20.99
N SER A 114 -5.36 29.12 -21.40
CA SER A 114 -5.39 28.71 -22.81
C SER A 114 -6.74 28.97 -23.49
N CYS A 115 -7.75 29.49 -22.78
CA CYS A 115 -9.02 29.85 -23.38
C CYS A 115 -8.87 31.07 -24.27
N VAL A 116 -9.08 30.89 -25.56
CA VAL A 116 -9.00 31.97 -26.60
C VAL A 116 -10.34 32.67 -26.86
N GLY A 117 -11.41 32.32 -26.12
CA GLY A 117 -12.73 32.92 -26.30
C GLY A 117 -13.34 32.64 -27.67
N CYS A 118 -13.21 31.41 -28.18
CA CYS A 118 -13.64 31.02 -29.52
C CYS A 118 -15.11 31.40 -29.80
N PHE A 119 -15.43 31.74 -31.06
CA PHE A 119 -16.77 32.17 -31.46
C PHE A 119 -17.83 31.07 -31.27
N ALA A 120 -17.48 29.81 -31.57
CA ALA A 120 -18.40 28.67 -31.51
C ALA A 120 -18.84 28.29 -30.09
N ARG A 121 -18.02 28.55 -29.07
CA ARG A 121 -18.33 28.33 -27.63
C ARG A 121 -18.95 26.96 -27.32
N PRO A 122 -18.41 25.83 -27.82
CA PRO A 122 -19.03 24.53 -27.66
C PRO A 122 -19.16 24.12 -26.19
N CYS A 123 -18.29 24.62 -25.31
CA CYS A 123 -18.32 24.35 -23.87
C CYS A 123 -19.62 24.91 -23.20
N VAL A 124 -20.13 26.06 -23.65
CA VAL A 124 -21.37 26.64 -23.12
C VAL A 124 -22.54 25.74 -23.48
N GLY A 125 -22.66 25.35 -24.77
CA GLY A 125 -23.75 24.49 -25.26
C GLY A 125 -23.72 23.08 -24.66
N ALA A 126 -22.51 22.54 -24.35
CA ALA A 126 -22.36 21.20 -23.75
C ALA A 126 -22.69 21.14 -22.26
N CYS A 127 -22.88 22.28 -21.57
CA CYS A 127 -23.10 22.31 -20.13
C CYS A 127 -24.56 22.04 -19.76
N PRO A 128 -24.94 20.88 -19.21
CA PRO A 128 -26.31 20.54 -18.88
C PRO A 128 -26.88 21.38 -17.71
N LYS A 129 -25.99 21.99 -16.93
CA LYS A 129 -26.36 22.85 -15.79
C LYS A 129 -26.23 24.34 -16.06
N GLN A 130 -25.93 24.71 -17.33
CA GLN A 130 -25.74 26.12 -17.70
C GLN A 130 -24.78 26.88 -16.77
N ALA A 131 -23.75 26.15 -16.28
CA ALA A 131 -22.77 26.67 -15.33
C ALA A 131 -21.64 27.46 -16.01
N ILE A 132 -21.67 27.60 -17.36
CA ILE A 132 -20.59 28.27 -18.09
C ILE A 132 -21.14 29.57 -18.69
N ALA A 133 -20.54 30.68 -18.28
CA ALA A 133 -20.78 32.01 -18.83
C ALA A 133 -19.55 32.51 -19.57
N VAL A 134 -19.71 33.53 -20.38
CA VAL A 134 -18.60 34.22 -21.05
C VAL A 134 -18.43 35.61 -20.43
N VAL A 135 -17.32 35.83 -19.80
CA VAL A 135 -16.96 37.11 -19.17
C VAL A 135 -15.63 37.58 -19.76
N ASN A 136 -15.56 38.84 -20.20
CA ASN A 136 -14.35 39.40 -20.83
C ASN A 136 -13.77 38.49 -21.94
N GLN A 137 -14.65 38.03 -22.83
CA GLN A 137 -14.35 37.15 -23.96
C GLN A 137 -13.79 35.75 -23.60
N ARG A 138 -13.76 35.37 -22.34
CA ARG A 138 -13.36 34.05 -21.87
C ARG A 138 -14.50 33.31 -21.19
N SER A 139 -14.51 32.00 -21.34
CA SER A 139 -15.45 31.16 -20.60
C SER A 139 -15.08 31.15 -19.12
N THR A 140 -16.09 31.25 -18.27
CA THR A 140 -15.95 31.11 -16.80
C THR A 140 -16.94 30.07 -16.30
N ILE A 141 -16.61 29.32 -15.27
CA ILE A 141 -17.44 28.26 -14.70
C ILE A 141 -17.95 28.71 -13.32
N ASP A 142 -19.26 28.80 -13.19
CA ASP A 142 -19.92 28.99 -11.89
C ASP A 142 -19.82 27.70 -11.08
N ARG A 143 -19.04 27.74 -10.02
CA ARG A 143 -18.79 26.58 -9.14
C ARG A 143 -20.03 26.13 -8.38
N THR A 144 -20.97 27.00 -8.12
CA THR A 144 -22.19 26.68 -7.39
C THR A 144 -23.17 25.85 -8.24
N LYS A 145 -23.12 26.00 -9.57
CA LYS A 145 -23.94 25.25 -10.54
C LYS A 145 -23.21 24.06 -11.14
N CYS A 146 -21.86 24.06 -11.12
CA CYS A 146 -21.06 23.05 -11.77
C CYS A 146 -21.09 21.71 -11.01
N ILE A 147 -21.49 20.63 -11.70
CA ILE A 147 -21.50 19.27 -11.16
C ILE A 147 -20.26 18.45 -11.52
N ASN A 148 -19.20 19.07 -12.04
CA ASN A 148 -17.93 18.45 -12.42
C ASN A 148 -18.07 17.28 -13.43
N CYS A 149 -19.07 17.25 -14.29
CA CYS A 149 -19.36 16.17 -15.22
C CYS A 149 -18.35 16.03 -16.40
N GLY A 150 -17.49 17.03 -16.64
CA GLY A 150 -16.45 17.00 -17.66
C GLY A 150 -16.91 17.19 -19.11
N LYS A 151 -18.21 17.30 -19.43
CA LYS A 151 -18.69 17.42 -20.83
C LYS A 151 -18.07 18.60 -21.57
N CYS A 152 -17.87 19.73 -20.88
CA CYS A 152 -17.23 20.92 -21.44
C CYS A 152 -15.74 20.70 -21.80
N MET A 153 -15.04 19.81 -21.06
CA MET A 153 -13.66 19.45 -21.36
C MET A 153 -13.57 18.68 -22.67
N ALA A 154 -14.47 17.72 -22.89
CA ALA A 154 -14.47 16.85 -24.05
C ALA A 154 -14.70 17.61 -25.38
N VAL A 155 -15.45 18.71 -25.33
CA VAL A 155 -15.81 19.49 -26.55
C VAL A 155 -14.91 20.70 -26.80
N CYS A 156 -13.98 21.02 -25.90
CA CYS A 156 -13.11 22.17 -26.06
C CYS A 156 -11.95 21.85 -27.03
N PRO A 157 -11.91 22.46 -28.25
CA PRO A 157 -10.88 22.15 -29.23
C PRO A 157 -9.46 22.63 -28.83
N TYR A 158 -9.39 23.54 -27.85
CA TYR A 158 -8.13 24.08 -27.32
C TYR A 158 -7.70 23.40 -26.01
N HIS A 159 -8.45 22.40 -25.54
CA HIS A 159 -8.19 21.76 -24.23
C HIS A 159 -8.01 22.77 -23.08
N ALA A 160 -8.66 23.92 -23.20
CA ALA A 160 -8.56 25.02 -22.23
C ALA A 160 -9.35 24.79 -20.95
N ILE A 161 -10.20 23.77 -20.93
CA ILE A 161 -10.98 23.38 -19.73
C ILE A 161 -10.32 22.15 -19.15
N ILE A 162 -9.85 22.27 -17.92
CA ILE A 162 -9.09 21.23 -17.21
C ILE A 162 -9.78 20.86 -15.92
N ARG A 163 -9.55 19.65 -15.45
CA ARG A 163 -9.92 19.22 -14.10
C ARG A 163 -8.70 19.29 -13.20
N ASN A 164 -8.80 20.05 -12.11
CA ASN A 164 -7.81 20.00 -11.05
C ASN A 164 -8.03 18.74 -10.23
N PRO A 165 -7.09 17.79 -10.23
CA PRO A 165 -7.23 16.62 -9.40
C PRO A 165 -6.97 16.95 -7.93
N LEU A 166 -7.59 16.21 -7.02
CA LEU A 166 -7.14 16.07 -5.64
C LEU A 166 -6.55 14.67 -5.48
N PRO A 167 -5.22 14.51 -5.64
CA PRO A 167 -4.61 13.20 -5.90
C PRO A 167 -4.94 12.12 -4.88
N CYS A 168 -5.02 12.46 -3.59
CA CYS A 168 -5.33 11.49 -2.54
C CYS A 168 -6.81 11.06 -2.55
N GLU A 169 -7.76 11.97 -2.85
CA GLU A 169 -9.19 11.64 -2.98
C GLU A 169 -9.46 10.83 -4.25
N ASP A 170 -8.85 11.25 -5.37
CA ASP A 170 -9.02 10.56 -6.65
C ASP A 170 -8.44 9.15 -6.62
N ALA A 171 -7.37 8.94 -5.86
CA ALA A 171 -6.77 7.63 -5.67
C ALA A 171 -7.57 6.72 -4.71
N CYS A 172 -8.48 7.28 -3.90
CA CYS A 172 -9.21 6.50 -2.91
C CYS A 172 -10.42 5.78 -3.56
N PRO A 173 -10.39 4.43 -3.64
CA PRO A 173 -11.45 3.66 -4.30
C PRO A 173 -12.78 3.72 -3.56
N VAL A 174 -12.74 3.95 -2.26
CA VAL A 174 -13.92 3.89 -1.37
C VAL A 174 -14.35 5.26 -0.83
N GLY A 175 -13.65 6.33 -1.23
CA GLY A 175 -13.98 7.69 -0.78
C GLY A 175 -13.81 7.89 0.72
N ALA A 176 -12.80 7.27 1.32
CA ALA A 176 -12.46 7.41 2.73
C ALA A 176 -11.59 8.65 3.02
N ILE A 177 -11.33 9.49 2.02
CA ILE A 177 -10.53 10.70 2.15
C ILE A 177 -11.43 11.89 1.91
N GLY A 178 -11.39 12.83 2.84
CA GLY A 178 -12.10 14.09 2.78
C GLY A 178 -11.29 15.20 3.42
N LYS A 179 -11.83 16.42 3.43
CA LYS A 179 -11.24 17.58 4.08
C LYS A 179 -11.87 17.84 5.44
N GLY A 180 -11.04 18.20 6.39
CA GLY A 180 -11.47 18.77 7.67
C GLY A 180 -11.86 20.25 7.53
N GLU A 181 -12.33 20.86 8.61
CA GLU A 181 -12.71 22.27 8.68
C GLU A 181 -11.50 23.20 8.39
N ASP A 182 -10.29 22.74 8.68
CA ASP A 182 -9.03 23.40 8.39
C ASP A 182 -8.60 23.30 6.91
N GLY A 183 -9.42 22.71 6.06
CA GLY A 183 -9.15 22.48 4.63
C GLY A 183 -8.08 21.42 4.35
N ARG A 184 -7.54 20.76 5.39
CA ARG A 184 -6.54 19.70 5.25
C ARG A 184 -7.20 18.34 5.14
N VAL A 185 -6.50 17.41 4.50
CA VAL A 185 -7.00 16.04 4.29
C VAL A 185 -7.08 15.29 5.61
N ARG A 186 -8.17 14.56 5.78
CA ARG A 186 -8.38 13.58 6.85
C ARG A 186 -8.78 12.23 6.25
N ILE A 187 -8.41 11.16 6.93
CA ILE A 187 -8.79 9.80 6.58
C ILE A 187 -9.90 9.35 7.53
N ASP A 188 -11.02 8.97 6.96
CA ASP A 188 -12.10 8.29 7.69
C ASP A 188 -11.71 6.81 7.83
N PHE A 189 -11.22 6.43 9.00
CA PHE A 189 -10.72 5.08 9.26
C PHE A 189 -11.83 4.03 9.35
N ASP A 190 -13.08 4.42 9.56
CA ASP A 190 -14.23 3.50 9.50
C ASP A 190 -14.53 3.08 8.07
N ARG A 191 -14.18 3.91 7.10
CA ARG A 191 -14.32 3.65 5.66
C ARG A 191 -13.03 3.18 5.00
N CYS A 192 -11.87 3.45 5.60
CA CYS A 192 -10.58 3.17 5.01
C CYS A 192 -10.32 1.66 4.90
N ILE A 193 -9.81 1.22 3.75
CA ILE A 193 -9.43 -0.18 3.48
C ILE A 193 -7.91 -0.40 3.53
N TYR A 194 -7.16 0.58 3.98
CA TYR A 194 -5.71 0.54 4.21
C TYR A 194 -4.85 0.20 2.97
N CYS A 195 -5.40 0.36 1.76
CA CYS A 195 -4.71 -0.02 0.51
C CYS A 195 -3.47 0.81 0.18
N GLY A 196 -3.22 1.94 0.86
CA GLY A 196 -2.04 2.78 0.67
C GLY A 196 -1.99 3.59 -0.64
N LYS A 197 -3.03 3.59 -1.48
CA LYS A 197 -3.04 4.36 -2.74
C LYS A 197 -2.87 5.87 -2.50
N CYS A 198 -3.49 6.39 -1.45
CA CYS A 198 -3.38 7.80 -1.05
C CYS A 198 -1.96 8.18 -0.59
N PHE A 199 -1.26 7.27 0.11
CA PHE A 199 0.13 7.42 0.49
C PHE A 199 1.02 7.62 -0.74
N ARG A 200 0.83 6.79 -1.76
CA ARG A 200 1.59 6.85 -3.01
C ARG A 200 1.21 8.06 -3.87
N ALA A 201 -0.07 8.45 -3.87
CA ALA A 201 -0.58 9.52 -4.72
C ALA A 201 -0.25 10.94 -4.22
N CYS A 202 0.06 11.11 -2.92
CA CYS A 202 0.26 12.43 -2.34
C CYS A 202 1.60 13.06 -2.78
N PRO A 203 1.61 14.11 -3.63
CA PRO A 203 2.86 14.71 -4.10
C PRO A 203 3.59 15.49 -2.99
N PHE A 204 2.89 15.84 -1.92
CA PHE A 204 3.46 16.51 -0.75
C PHE A 204 3.96 15.52 0.30
N SER A 205 3.70 14.21 0.08
CA SER A 205 4.09 13.13 0.99
C SER A 205 3.59 13.36 2.43
N ALA A 206 2.39 13.94 2.54
CA ALA A 206 1.75 14.25 3.82
C ALA A 206 1.07 13.03 4.45
N ILE A 207 0.73 12.00 3.65
CA ILE A 207 0.21 10.74 4.17
C ILE A 207 1.40 9.85 4.46
N MET A 208 1.46 9.31 5.65
CA MET A 208 2.57 8.52 6.17
C MET A 208 2.06 7.16 6.63
N GLU A 209 2.86 6.13 6.46
CA GLU A 209 2.63 4.84 7.09
C GLU A 209 3.28 4.82 8.48
N ARG A 210 2.64 4.16 9.43
CA ARG A 210 3.24 3.90 10.74
C ARG A 210 4.05 2.62 10.67
N SER A 211 5.35 2.76 10.90
CA SER A 211 6.31 1.67 10.77
C SER A 211 6.33 0.78 12.00
N GLN A 212 6.76 -0.45 11.80
CA GLN A 212 7.08 -1.41 12.85
C GLN A 212 8.60 -1.65 12.95
N LEU A 213 9.38 -0.77 12.30
CA LEU A 213 10.82 -0.95 12.12
C LEU A 213 11.58 -1.03 13.45
N VAL A 214 11.21 -0.21 14.45
CA VAL A 214 11.89 -0.20 15.76
C VAL A 214 11.87 -1.57 16.41
N GLY A 215 10.72 -2.23 16.46
CA GLY A 215 10.61 -3.58 17.06
C GLY A 215 11.44 -4.64 16.32
N ILE A 216 11.51 -4.53 14.99
CA ILE A 216 12.32 -5.44 14.16
C ILE A 216 13.82 -5.22 14.43
N LEU A 217 14.28 -3.96 14.38
CA LEU A 217 15.69 -3.62 14.61
C LEU A 217 16.13 -3.98 16.05
N GLN A 218 15.24 -3.77 17.02
CA GLN A 218 15.49 -4.13 18.41
C GLN A 218 15.62 -5.64 18.59
N ALA A 219 14.73 -6.43 17.98
CA ALA A 219 14.84 -7.88 18.02
C ALA A 219 16.17 -8.39 17.44
N MET A 220 16.62 -7.80 16.32
CA MET A 220 17.91 -8.09 15.72
C MET A 220 19.09 -7.70 16.64
N GLN A 221 19.03 -6.52 17.27
CA GLN A 221 20.09 -6.02 18.15
C GLN A 221 20.18 -6.83 19.46
N GLU A 222 19.06 -7.33 19.96
CA GLU A 222 18.99 -8.23 21.11
C GLU A 222 19.45 -9.65 20.80
N GLY A 223 19.79 -9.97 19.55
CA GLY A 223 20.22 -11.29 19.11
C GLY A 223 19.09 -12.34 19.12
N LYS A 224 17.84 -11.91 19.06
CA LYS A 224 16.71 -12.84 18.91
C LYS A 224 16.76 -13.53 17.55
N GLU A 225 16.22 -14.74 17.48
CA GLU A 225 15.99 -15.40 16.21
C GLU A 225 14.91 -14.64 15.46
N VAL A 226 15.26 -14.07 14.28
CA VAL A 226 14.33 -13.27 13.44
C VAL A 226 14.20 -13.94 12.08
N ILE A 227 13.00 -14.39 11.75
CA ILE A 227 12.73 -15.08 10.48
C ILE A 227 12.11 -14.10 9.48
N ALA A 228 12.70 -14.00 8.29
CA ALA A 228 12.18 -13.23 7.18
C ALA A 228 11.15 -14.05 6.39
N MET A 229 9.87 -13.71 6.48
CA MET A 229 8.83 -14.28 5.62
C MET A 229 8.67 -13.40 4.37
N VAL A 230 9.26 -13.82 3.26
CA VAL A 230 9.43 -12.99 2.07
C VAL A 230 8.29 -13.19 1.09
N ALA A 231 7.55 -12.11 0.78
CA ALA A 231 6.48 -12.14 -0.20
C ALA A 231 7.01 -12.39 -1.62
N PRO A 232 6.32 -13.19 -2.46
CA PRO A 232 6.77 -13.49 -3.82
C PRO A 232 6.83 -12.26 -4.73
N SER A 233 6.15 -11.16 -4.36
CA SER A 233 6.27 -9.86 -5.04
C SER A 233 7.64 -9.19 -4.94
N ILE A 234 8.61 -9.80 -4.25
CA ILE A 234 9.98 -9.29 -4.12
C ILE A 234 10.79 -9.45 -5.42
N THR A 235 10.37 -10.35 -6.29
CA THR A 235 10.98 -10.53 -7.61
C THR A 235 11.01 -9.20 -8.36
N ASP A 236 12.15 -8.85 -8.93
CA ASP A 236 12.40 -7.60 -9.67
C ASP A 236 12.33 -6.31 -8.82
N GLN A 237 12.26 -6.42 -7.48
CA GLN A 237 12.28 -5.23 -6.60
C GLN A 237 13.71 -4.79 -6.22
N PHE A 238 14.63 -5.72 -6.18
CA PHE A 238 16.03 -5.50 -5.84
C PHE A 238 16.93 -5.98 -6.99
N PRO A 239 18.15 -5.43 -7.12
CA PRO A 239 19.11 -5.92 -8.08
C PRO A 239 19.60 -7.34 -7.69
N GLY A 240 20.06 -8.11 -8.68
CA GLY A 240 20.56 -9.47 -8.46
C GLY A 240 19.49 -10.56 -8.52
N THR A 241 19.88 -11.78 -8.21
CA THR A 241 18.96 -12.94 -8.17
C THR A 241 18.26 -13.04 -6.81
N ILE A 242 17.20 -13.84 -6.73
CA ILE A 242 16.49 -14.05 -5.47
C ILE A 242 17.38 -14.76 -4.43
N GLU A 243 18.26 -15.65 -4.85
CA GLU A 243 19.21 -16.35 -3.99
C GLU A 243 20.30 -15.42 -3.46
N GLN A 244 20.74 -14.43 -4.25
CA GLN A 244 21.62 -13.35 -3.77
C GLN A 244 20.91 -12.46 -2.75
N LEU A 245 19.63 -12.17 -2.97
CA LEU A 245 18.83 -11.41 -2.01
C LEU A 245 18.65 -12.18 -0.70
N PHE A 246 18.48 -13.50 -0.74
CA PHE A 246 18.43 -14.32 0.48
C PHE A 246 19.75 -14.28 1.26
N ALA A 247 20.89 -14.33 0.56
CA ALA A 247 22.17 -14.10 1.19
C ALA A 247 22.27 -12.71 1.85
N ALA A 248 21.74 -11.67 1.16
CA ALA A 248 21.71 -10.32 1.69
C ALA A 248 20.83 -10.20 2.95
N LEU A 249 19.69 -10.90 3.01
CA LEU A 249 18.82 -10.92 4.20
C LEU A 249 19.54 -11.55 5.41
N LYS A 250 20.28 -12.65 5.22
CA LYS A 250 21.07 -13.25 6.31
C LYS A 250 22.14 -12.28 6.80
N LEU A 251 22.86 -11.61 5.91
CA LEU A 251 23.83 -10.56 6.29
C LEU A 251 23.17 -9.36 6.96
N ALA A 252 21.92 -9.04 6.59
CA ALA A 252 21.16 -7.97 7.21
C ALA A 252 20.72 -8.28 8.66
N GLY A 253 20.85 -9.54 9.10
CA GLY A 253 20.58 -9.96 10.48
C GLY A 253 19.34 -10.84 10.65
N PHE A 254 18.75 -11.33 9.57
CA PHE A 254 17.73 -12.37 9.66
C PHE A 254 18.40 -13.74 9.86
N SER A 255 17.87 -14.51 10.81
CA SER A 255 18.42 -15.84 11.15
C SER A 255 18.08 -16.86 10.08
N ASP A 256 16.87 -16.82 9.54
CA ASP A 256 16.43 -17.67 8.44
C ASP A 256 15.38 -17.00 7.55
N ILE A 257 15.06 -17.64 6.43
CA ILE A 257 14.19 -17.11 5.39
C ILE A 257 13.10 -18.13 5.05
N MET A 258 11.85 -17.68 5.04
CA MET A 258 10.67 -18.43 4.59
C MET A 258 10.08 -17.75 3.35
N GLU A 259 9.94 -18.47 2.26
CA GLU A 259 9.16 -17.96 1.12
C GLU A 259 7.67 -18.01 1.42
N VAL A 260 7.01 -16.86 1.41
CA VAL A 260 5.53 -16.79 1.55
C VAL A 260 4.82 -17.48 0.39
N ALA A 261 5.53 -17.76 -0.69
CA ALA A 261 5.05 -18.59 -1.78
C ALA A 261 4.69 -20.03 -1.34
N LEU A 262 5.36 -20.61 -0.32
CA LEU A 262 4.94 -21.90 0.28
C LEU A 262 3.56 -21.78 0.94
N GLY A 263 3.27 -20.64 1.57
CA GLY A 263 1.92 -20.35 2.06
C GLY A 263 0.92 -20.17 0.91
N ALA A 264 1.36 -19.68 -0.26
CA ALA A 264 0.50 -19.56 -1.43
C ALA A 264 0.13 -20.93 -2.02
N GLU A 265 1.00 -21.94 -1.96
CA GLU A 265 0.68 -23.33 -2.32
C GLU A 265 -0.47 -23.85 -1.45
N MET A 266 -0.40 -23.66 -0.14
CA MET A 266 -1.48 -24.04 0.77
C MET A 266 -2.77 -23.26 0.51
N THR A 267 -2.67 -21.95 0.26
CA THR A 267 -3.83 -21.11 -0.09
C THR A 267 -4.49 -21.65 -1.36
N THR A 268 -3.69 -21.98 -2.38
CA THR A 268 -4.19 -22.49 -3.66
C THR A 268 -4.98 -23.80 -3.50
N ALA A 269 -4.40 -24.77 -2.78
CA ALA A 269 -5.04 -26.05 -2.54
C ALA A 269 -6.39 -25.88 -1.80
N HIS A 270 -6.39 -25.13 -0.70
CA HIS A 270 -7.61 -24.93 0.07
C HIS A 270 -8.65 -24.03 -0.64
N GLU A 271 -8.24 -23.01 -1.39
CA GLU A 271 -9.19 -22.22 -2.20
C GLU A 271 -9.81 -23.05 -3.33
N ALA A 272 -9.06 -24.00 -3.91
CA ALA A 272 -9.59 -24.93 -4.91
C ALA A 272 -10.64 -25.86 -4.30
N GLU A 273 -10.36 -26.46 -3.14
CA GLU A 273 -11.33 -27.28 -2.41
C GLU A 273 -12.57 -26.48 -2.02
N GLU A 274 -12.38 -25.30 -1.41
CA GLU A 274 -13.48 -24.41 -1.01
C GLU A 274 -14.35 -24.01 -2.21
N PHE A 275 -13.74 -23.75 -3.37
CA PHE A 275 -14.48 -23.44 -4.59
C PHE A 275 -15.43 -24.59 -4.99
N PHE A 276 -14.94 -25.83 -5.02
CA PHE A 276 -15.78 -26.99 -5.38
C PHE A 276 -16.91 -27.23 -4.38
N GLU A 277 -16.61 -27.11 -3.08
CA GLU A 277 -17.63 -27.24 -2.04
C GLU A 277 -18.73 -26.20 -2.17
N ARG A 278 -18.35 -24.94 -2.45
CA ARG A 278 -19.29 -23.82 -2.63
C ARG A 278 -20.16 -24.00 -3.86
N MET A 279 -19.57 -24.38 -4.98
CA MET A 279 -20.34 -24.67 -6.22
C MET A 279 -21.31 -25.86 -6.04
N ALA A 280 -20.89 -26.92 -5.36
CA ALA A 280 -21.74 -28.07 -5.03
C ALA A 280 -22.92 -27.69 -4.12
N ARG A 281 -22.75 -26.69 -3.24
CA ARG A 281 -23.79 -26.11 -2.38
C ARG A 281 -24.76 -25.20 -3.14
N GLY A 282 -24.43 -24.80 -4.36
CA GLY A 282 -25.23 -23.92 -5.19
C GLY A 282 -24.87 -22.42 -5.04
N ASP A 283 -23.71 -22.11 -4.47
CA ASP A 283 -23.21 -20.73 -4.47
C ASP A 283 -23.00 -20.27 -5.92
N ILE A 284 -23.36 -19.02 -6.21
CA ILE A 284 -23.25 -18.48 -7.56
C ILE A 284 -21.87 -17.95 -7.91
N LEU A 285 -21.03 -17.71 -6.88
CA LEU A 285 -19.76 -17.00 -6.98
C LEU A 285 -18.89 -17.35 -5.79
N MET A 286 -17.56 -17.32 -6.01
CA MET A 286 -16.54 -17.20 -4.98
C MET A 286 -15.55 -16.10 -5.37
N THR A 287 -15.02 -15.35 -4.42
CA THR A 287 -13.94 -14.40 -4.65
C THR A 287 -12.72 -14.77 -3.82
N SER A 288 -11.51 -14.45 -4.32
CA SER A 288 -10.28 -14.66 -3.55
C SER A 288 -10.26 -13.87 -2.24
N SER A 289 -9.47 -14.32 -1.24
CA SER A 289 -9.32 -13.70 0.08
C SER A 289 -7.91 -13.18 0.37
N CYS A 290 -6.92 -13.47 -0.47
CA CYS A 290 -5.50 -13.20 -0.21
C CYS A 290 -5.14 -11.72 -0.08
N CYS A 291 -5.97 -10.79 -0.62
CA CYS A 291 -5.74 -9.35 -0.53
C CYS A 291 -6.51 -8.73 0.65
N PRO A 292 -5.84 -8.31 1.77
CA PRO A 292 -6.54 -7.78 2.94
C PRO A 292 -7.28 -6.48 2.67
N ALA A 293 -6.80 -5.65 1.75
CA ALA A 293 -7.51 -4.43 1.35
C ALA A 293 -8.82 -4.74 0.60
N TRP A 294 -8.86 -5.84 -0.16
CA TRP A 294 -10.09 -6.32 -0.76
C TRP A 294 -11.07 -6.84 0.30
N VAL A 295 -10.61 -7.67 1.20
CA VAL A 295 -11.45 -8.23 2.28
C VAL A 295 -12.07 -7.11 3.13
N GLU A 296 -11.31 -6.07 3.47
CA GLU A 296 -11.83 -4.89 4.17
C GLU A 296 -12.82 -4.09 3.29
N ALA A 297 -12.57 -4.00 1.97
CA ALA A 297 -13.50 -3.35 1.04
C ALA A 297 -14.84 -4.10 0.96
N ALA A 298 -14.81 -5.43 0.88
CA ALA A 298 -16.00 -6.27 0.89
C ALA A 298 -16.82 -6.02 2.16
N LYS A 299 -16.19 -6.14 3.33
CA LYS A 299 -16.85 -5.98 4.64
C LYS A 299 -17.48 -4.60 4.85
N ARG A 300 -16.77 -3.53 4.45
CA ARG A 300 -17.18 -2.15 4.75
C ARG A 300 -18.07 -1.51 3.68
N HIS A 301 -17.92 -1.91 2.42
CA HIS A 301 -18.52 -1.19 1.28
C HIS A 301 -19.42 -2.05 0.40
N ILE A 302 -19.32 -3.38 0.50
CA ILE A 302 -20.09 -4.31 -0.34
C ILE A 302 -20.56 -5.50 0.53
N PRO A 303 -21.40 -5.28 1.56
CA PRO A 303 -21.80 -6.36 2.48
C PRO A 303 -22.44 -7.55 1.75
N ASP A 304 -23.13 -7.31 0.65
CA ASP A 304 -23.79 -8.36 -0.16
C ASP A 304 -22.78 -9.37 -0.78
N ILE A 305 -21.49 -8.99 -0.93
CA ILE A 305 -20.45 -9.87 -1.49
C ILE A 305 -19.73 -10.68 -0.41
N VAL A 306 -19.83 -10.30 0.85
CA VAL A 306 -19.10 -10.95 1.96
C VAL A 306 -19.33 -12.46 2.02
N PRO A 307 -20.55 -12.99 1.80
CA PRO A 307 -20.76 -14.43 1.78
C PRO A 307 -19.97 -15.19 0.69
N PHE A 308 -19.58 -14.50 -0.36
CA PHE A 308 -18.84 -15.05 -1.49
C PHE A 308 -17.32 -14.89 -1.38
N VAL A 309 -16.83 -14.13 -0.40
CA VAL A 309 -15.38 -14.02 -0.15
C VAL A 309 -14.89 -15.37 0.40
N SER A 310 -13.80 -15.89 -0.14
CA SER A 310 -13.16 -17.11 0.36
C SER A 310 -12.84 -16.98 1.85
N SER A 311 -13.02 -18.05 2.59
CA SER A 311 -12.66 -18.17 4.01
C SER A 311 -11.22 -18.64 4.21
N THR A 312 -10.56 -19.05 3.14
CA THR A 312 -9.18 -19.55 3.16
C THR A 312 -8.21 -18.49 3.65
N PRO A 313 -7.32 -18.81 4.60
CA PRO A 313 -6.26 -17.91 5.05
C PRO A 313 -5.35 -17.45 3.92
N SER A 314 -4.80 -16.23 4.08
CA SER A 314 -3.89 -15.69 3.07
C SER A 314 -2.53 -16.41 3.08
N PRO A 315 -1.73 -16.31 1.99
CA PRO A 315 -0.37 -16.84 1.96
C PRO A 315 0.51 -16.38 3.13
N MET A 316 0.35 -15.14 3.62
CA MET A 316 1.05 -14.65 4.80
C MET A 316 0.66 -15.43 6.06
N ALA A 317 -0.63 -15.68 6.27
CA ALA A 317 -1.11 -16.40 7.44
C ALA A 317 -0.61 -17.85 7.45
N TYR A 318 -0.66 -18.56 6.31
CA TYR A 318 -0.09 -19.89 6.22
C TYR A 318 1.42 -19.92 6.40
N ALA A 319 2.15 -19.00 5.78
CA ALA A 319 3.60 -18.88 6.00
C ALA A 319 3.93 -18.63 7.48
N GLY A 320 3.13 -17.79 8.17
CA GLY A 320 3.23 -17.57 9.61
C GLY A 320 3.04 -18.86 10.42
N GLN A 321 2.03 -19.67 10.08
CA GLN A 321 1.77 -20.95 10.74
C GLN A 321 2.91 -21.97 10.50
N ILE A 322 3.44 -22.05 9.26
CA ILE A 322 4.58 -22.89 8.94
C ILE A 322 5.79 -22.46 9.75
N THR A 323 6.10 -21.16 9.74
CA THR A 323 7.24 -20.60 10.46
C THR A 323 7.11 -20.80 11.97
N ALA A 324 5.92 -20.60 12.55
CA ALA A 324 5.68 -20.80 13.97
C ALA A 324 5.86 -22.26 14.42
N LYS A 325 5.60 -23.23 13.53
CA LYS A 325 5.85 -24.65 13.80
C LYS A 325 7.35 -24.98 13.74
N ALA A 326 8.06 -24.42 12.77
CA ALA A 326 9.51 -24.67 12.59
C ALA A 326 10.34 -23.89 13.63
N HIS A 327 9.95 -22.68 13.97
CA HIS A 327 10.65 -21.74 14.84
C HIS A 327 9.72 -21.14 15.90
N PRO A 328 9.32 -21.91 16.93
CA PRO A 328 8.27 -21.51 17.89
C PRO A 328 8.55 -20.21 18.66
N ASN A 329 9.83 -19.91 18.91
CA ASN A 329 10.25 -18.76 19.71
C ASN A 329 10.81 -17.60 18.86
N ALA A 330 10.84 -17.75 17.53
CA ALA A 330 11.37 -16.74 16.65
C ALA A 330 10.43 -15.57 16.46
N VAL A 331 11.01 -14.40 16.21
CA VAL A 331 10.29 -13.22 15.75
C VAL A 331 10.04 -13.36 14.24
N LYS A 332 8.77 -13.37 13.85
CA LYS A 332 8.31 -13.59 12.48
C LYS A 332 8.00 -12.27 11.80
N VAL A 333 8.79 -11.92 10.79
CA VAL A 333 8.69 -10.64 10.06
C VAL A 333 8.24 -10.90 8.64
N PHE A 334 7.01 -10.49 8.30
CA PHE A 334 6.56 -10.51 6.91
C PHE A 334 7.22 -9.35 6.14
N ILE A 335 7.85 -9.65 5.01
CA ILE A 335 8.50 -8.66 4.14
C ILE A 335 7.73 -8.55 2.82
N GLY A 336 7.13 -7.38 2.55
CA GLY A 336 6.31 -7.20 1.36
C GLY A 336 5.96 -5.74 1.05
N PRO A 337 5.31 -5.45 -0.09
CA PRO A 337 5.05 -4.08 -0.54
C PRO A 337 3.74 -3.49 0.00
N CYS A 338 3.06 -4.16 0.93
CA CYS A 338 1.66 -3.91 1.24
C CYS A 338 1.45 -3.32 2.64
N ILE A 339 0.87 -2.12 2.72
CA ILE A 339 0.51 -1.47 3.99
C ILE A 339 -0.64 -2.20 4.71
N ALA A 340 -1.62 -2.73 3.94
CA ALA A 340 -2.76 -3.45 4.54
C ALA A 340 -2.35 -4.74 5.25
N LYS A 341 -1.21 -5.35 4.88
CA LYS A 341 -0.65 -6.51 5.57
C LYS A 341 -0.24 -6.22 7.03
N ARG A 342 0.10 -4.97 7.37
CA ARG A 342 0.34 -4.58 8.78
C ARG A 342 -0.92 -4.79 9.64
N ARG A 343 -2.09 -4.41 9.10
CA ARG A 343 -3.35 -4.61 9.82
C ARG A 343 -3.77 -6.08 9.88
N GLU A 344 -3.48 -6.86 8.85
CA GLU A 344 -3.72 -8.29 8.85
C GLU A 344 -2.83 -8.99 9.90
N ALA A 345 -1.54 -8.67 9.92
CA ALA A 345 -0.58 -9.20 10.89
C ALA A 345 -0.96 -8.90 12.35
N GLN A 346 -1.50 -7.71 12.64
CA GLN A 346 -1.96 -7.37 14.00
C GLN A 346 -3.08 -8.29 14.53
N LYS A 347 -3.76 -9.01 13.64
CA LYS A 347 -4.83 -9.96 13.97
C LYS A 347 -4.36 -11.42 13.94
N ASP A 348 -3.14 -11.67 13.47
CA ASP A 348 -2.58 -13.00 13.31
C ASP A 348 -1.46 -13.24 14.33
N PRO A 349 -1.64 -14.17 15.29
CA PRO A 349 -0.64 -14.44 16.33
C PRO A 349 0.67 -15.03 15.77
N ASN A 350 0.70 -15.45 14.51
CA ASN A 350 1.86 -16.06 13.89
C ASN A 350 2.69 -15.07 13.05
N VAL A 351 2.37 -13.77 13.11
CA VAL A 351 3.14 -12.72 12.42
C VAL A 351 3.37 -11.57 13.39
N ASP A 352 4.62 -11.37 13.83
CA ASP A 352 4.93 -10.35 14.83
C ASP A 352 5.05 -8.95 14.22
N PHE A 353 5.70 -8.84 13.05
CA PHE A 353 5.93 -7.56 12.37
C PHE A 353 5.78 -7.66 10.86
N VAL A 354 5.59 -6.49 10.24
CA VAL A 354 5.61 -6.32 8.79
C VAL A 354 6.64 -5.27 8.41
N MET A 355 7.59 -5.65 7.57
CA MET A 355 8.59 -4.77 6.95
C MET A 355 8.22 -4.52 5.50
N THR A 356 8.25 -3.28 5.06
CA THR A 356 8.03 -2.93 3.66
C THR A 356 9.30 -3.11 2.83
N PHE A 357 9.16 -3.23 1.49
CA PHE A 357 10.35 -3.26 0.62
C PHE A 357 11.18 -1.98 0.68
N GLU A 358 10.53 -0.83 0.95
CA GLU A 358 11.28 0.43 1.15
C GLU A 358 12.10 0.39 2.44
N GLU A 359 11.57 -0.17 3.51
CA GLU A 359 12.30 -0.37 4.78
C GLU A 359 13.42 -1.40 4.64
N LEU A 360 13.17 -2.52 3.94
CA LEU A 360 14.21 -3.50 3.64
C LEU A 360 15.36 -2.88 2.82
N GLY A 361 15.01 -2.14 1.76
CA GLY A 361 16.02 -1.45 0.94
C GLY A 361 16.84 -0.44 1.75
N ALA A 362 16.22 0.24 2.71
CA ALA A 362 16.92 1.13 3.63
C ALA A 362 17.83 0.36 4.60
N LEU A 363 17.41 -0.81 5.09
CA LEU A 363 18.21 -1.68 5.96
C LEU A 363 19.45 -2.19 5.23
N LEU A 364 19.30 -2.71 3.99
CA LEU A 364 20.41 -3.16 3.18
C LEU A 364 21.41 -2.04 2.92
N ALA A 365 20.90 -0.84 2.54
CA ALA A 365 21.74 0.32 2.29
C ALA A 365 22.43 0.84 3.57
N ALA A 366 21.76 0.82 4.72
CA ALA A 366 22.34 1.25 5.99
C ALA A 366 23.48 0.34 6.47
N LYS A 367 23.40 -0.95 6.12
CA LYS A 367 24.44 -1.95 6.41
C LYS A 367 25.46 -2.11 5.26
N GLU A 368 25.37 -1.27 4.23
CA GLU A 368 26.29 -1.28 3.06
C GLU A 368 26.34 -2.64 2.34
N ILE A 369 25.19 -3.36 2.32
CA ILE A 369 25.07 -4.67 1.68
C ILE A 369 24.77 -4.47 0.19
N ASP A 370 25.72 -4.85 -0.66
CA ASP A 370 25.57 -4.89 -2.11
C ASP A 370 25.10 -6.28 -2.55
N VAL A 371 23.83 -6.40 -2.88
CA VAL A 371 23.18 -7.68 -3.23
C VAL A 371 23.86 -8.37 -4.41
N ILE A 372 24.29 -7.61 -5.43
CA ILE A 372 24.87 -8.17 -6.65
C ILE A 372 26.24 -8.82 -6.39
N SER A 373 26.96 -8.32 -5.39
CA SER A 373 28.30 -8.83 -5.06
C SER A 373 28.30 -10.14 -4.27
N LEU A 374 27.12 -10.59 -3.81
CA LEU A 374 27.01 -11.78 -2.96
C LEU A 374 26.93 -13.08 -3.76
N GLU A 375 27.47 -14.15 -3.19
CA GLU A 375 27.23 -15.49 -3.69
C GLU A 375 25.77 -15.91 -3.47
N ALA A 376 25.17 -16.53 -4.48
CA ALA A 376 23.80 -17.01 -4.41
C ALA A 376 23.67 -18.14 -3.37
N GLN A 377 22.70 -18.01 -2.47
CA GLN A 377 22.39 -19.03 -1.46
C GLN A 377 20.98 -19.58 -1.73
N PRO A 378 20.87 -20.76 -2.35
CA PRO A 378 19.56 -21.38 -2.58
C PRO A 378 18.92 -21.78 -1.25
N LEU A 379 17.60 -21.74 -1.19
CA LEU A 379 16.85 -22.29 -0.07
C LEU A 379 16.81 -23.82 -0.14
N GLU A 380 16.78 -24.47 1.01
CA GLU A 380 16.62 -25.92 1.10
C GLU A 380 15.28 -26.40 0.53
N HIS A 381 14.22 -25.60 0.75
CA HIS A 381 12.85 -25.89 0.30
C HIS A 381 12.30 -24.69 -0.51
N PRO A 382 12.66 -24.57 -1.79
CA PRO A 382 12.14 -23.51 -2.63
C PRO A 382 10.69 -23.75 -3.00
N ALA A 383 9.88 -22.68 -3.01
CA ALA A 383 8.51 -22.73 -3.46
C ALA A 383 8.40 -23.00 -4.97
N ALA A 384 7.28 -23.58 -5.40
CA ALA A 384 6.97 -23.82 -6.79
C ALA A 384 6.85 -22.49 -7.58
N SER A 385 7.15 -22.55 -8.88
CA SER A 385 7.15 -21.36 -9.74
C SER A 385 5.76 -20.72 -9.87
N TYR A 386 4.69 -21.51 -9.89
CA TYR A 386 3.32 -21.01 -9.94
C TYR A 386 2.96 -20.22 -8.68
N ALA A 387 3.41 -20.68 -7.51
CA ALA A 387 3.18 -20.04 -6.23
C ALA A 387 3.93 -18.69 -6.13
N ARG A 388 5.12 -18.58 -6.72
CA ARG A 388 5.83 -17.31 -6.84
C ARG A 388 5.10 -16.30 -7.75
N ASN A 389 4.33 -16.76 -8.74
CA ASN A 389 3.51 -15.91 -9.59
C ASN A 389 2.21 -15.42 -8.92
N PHE A 390 1.83 -15.97 -7.77
CA PHE A 390 0.62 -15.61 -7.03
C PHE A 390 0.50 -14.11 -6.71
N ALA A 391 1.64 -13.41 -6.62
CA ALA A 391 1.69 -11.98 -6.36
C ALA A 391 1.35 -11.09 -7.57
N LYS A 392 1.23 -11.66 -8.77
CA LYS A 392 0.87 -10.95 -10.00
C LYS A 392 -0.65 -10.97 -10.20
N SER A 393 -1.18 -10.01 -10.96
CA SER A 393 -2.58 -10.07 -11.39
C SER A 393 -2.84 -11.33 -12.20
N CYS A 394 -3.96 -12.01 -11.97
CA CYS A 394 -4.33 -13.30 -12.49
C CYS A 394 -3.53 -14.50 -11.92
N GLY A 395 -2.56 -14.25 -11.03
CA GLY A 395 -1.70 -15.30 -10.48
C GLY A 395 -2.43 -16.27 -9.56
N VAL A 396 -3.43 -15.78 -8.81
CA VAL A 396 -4.27 -16.61 -7.94
C VAL A 396 -5.12 -17.55 -8.79
N SER A 397 -5.86 -17.03 -9.77
CA SER A 397 -6.70 -17.82 -10.67
C SER A 397 -5.89 -18.86 -11.42
N GLN A 398 -4.71 -18.48 -11.94
CA GLN A 398 -3.82 -19.40 -12.64
C GLN A 398 -3.30 -20.54 -11.75
N ALA A 399 -2.95 -20.21 -10.49
CA ALA A 399 -2.50 -21.21 -9.53
C ALA A 399 -3.63 -22.22 -9.22
N ILE A 400 -4.86 -21.75 -8.98
CA ILE A 400 -6.01 -22.61 -8.74
C ILE A 400 -6.32 -23.49 -9.96
N LEU A 401 -6.27 -22.93 -11.19
CA LEU A 401 -6.49 -23.70 -12.40
C LEU A 401 -5.42 -24.77 -12.63
N GLN A 402 -4.17 -24.51 -12.27
CA GLN A 402 -3.08 -25.48 -12.34
C GLN A 402 -3.30 -26.61 -11.31
N GLU A 403 -3.63 -26.28 -10.08
CA GLU A 403 -3.92 -27.25 -9.00
C GLU A 403 -5.05 -28.21 -9.43
N ILE A 404 -6.13 -27.65 -9.96
CA ILE A 404 -7.28 -28.45 -10.44
C ILE A 404 -6.90 -29.32 -11.66
N GLY A 405 -6.03 -28.81 -12.56
CA GLY A 405 -5.61 -29.52 -13.75
C GLY A 405 -4.63 -30.66 -13.48
N GLU A 406 -3.88 -30.62 -12.39
CA GLU A 406 -2.98 -31.69 -11.93
C GLU A 406 -3.75 -32.83 -11.25
N GLU A 407 -4.92 -32.55 -10.65
CA GLU A 407 -5.87 -33.57 -10.27
C GLU A 407 -6.54 -34.13 -11.55
N LYS A 408 -6.70 -35.47 -11.64
CA LYS A 408 -7.29 -36.13 -12.80
C LYS A 408 -8.61 -35.47 -13.21
N PRO A 409 -8.80 -35.13 -14.51
CA PRO A 409 -9.99 -34.44 -14.95
C PRO A 409 -11.22 -35.34 -14.65
N ASP A 410 -12.03 -34.88 -13.72
CA ASP A 410 -13.34 -35.42 -13.41
C ASP A 410 -14.37 -34.53 -14.12
N ASP A 411 -14.99 -35.03 -15.18
CA ASP A 411 -15.98 -34.27 -15.97
C ASP A 411 -17.24 -33.90 -15.16
N THR A 412 -17.36 -34.38 -13.92
CA THR A 412 -18.47 -34.07 -13.00
C THR A 412 -18.22 -32.82 -12.17
N ARG A 413 -16.97 -32.32 -12.11
CA ARG A 413 -16.63 -31.11 -11.33
C ARG A 413 -17.05 -29.81 -12.05
N PRO A 414 -17.56 -28.81 -11.34
CA PRO A 414 -17.91 -27.52 -11.94
C PRO A 414 -16.68 -26.84 -12.53
N LYS A 415 -16.81 -26.36 -13.76
CA LYS A 415 -15.74 -25.60 -14.43
C LYS A 415 -15.63 -24.22 -13.81
N ILE A 416 -14.38 -23.76 -13.64
CA ILE A 416 -14.09 -22.36 -13.25
C ILE A 416 -14.28 -21.46 -14.47
N ASP A 417 -15.11 -20.43 -14.32
CA ASP A 417 -15.16 -19.24 -15.21
C ASP A 417 -14.58 -18.07 -14.43
N GLU A 418 -13.24 -17.93 -14.56
CA GLU A 418 -12.49 -16.92 -13.81
C GLU A 418 -12.68 -15.52 -14.37
N LYS A 419 -12.76 -14.56 -13.49
CA LYS A 419 -12.72 -13.12 -13.77
C LYS A 419 -11.78 -12.46 -12.78
N PHE A 420 -11.24 -11.31 -13.15
CA PHE A 420 -10.30 -10.61 -12.29
C PHE A 420 -10.54 -9.10 -12.24
N ILE A 421 -10.36 -8.56 -11.06
CA ILE A 421 -10.33 -7.12 -10.77
C ILE A 421 -8.87 -6.72 -10.53
N ASN A 422 -8.28 -6.09 -11.55
CA ASN A 422 -6.90 -5.63 -11.52
C ASN A 422 -6.82 -4.18 -11.02
N GLY A 423 -6.81 -4.02 -9.70
CA GLY A 423 -6.81 -2.74 -9.02
C GLY A 423 -8.19 -2.23 -8.66
N LEU A 424 -8.41 -1.96 -7.37
CA LEU A 424 -9.66 -1.35 -6.91
C LEU A 424 -9.69 0.14 -7.23
N ASP A 425 -10.76 0.56 -7.87
CA ASP A 425 -11.17 1.94 -8.07
C ASP A 425 -12.69 2.07 -7.84
N ARG A 426 -13.26 3.26 -8.01
CA ARG A 426 -14.71 3.47 -7.84
C ARG A 426 -15.55 2.66 -8.84
N LYS A 427 -15.01 2.37 -10.03
CA LYS A 427 -15.71 1.57 -11.06
C LYS A 427 -15.71 0.10 -10.68
N SER A 428 -14.55 -0.45 -10.30
CA SER A 428 -14.43 -1.84 -9.88
C SER A 428 -15.23 -2.16 -8.62
N VAL A 429 -15.32 -1.22 -7.65
CA VAL A 429 -16.21 -1.37 -6.49
C VAL A 429 -17.68 -1.47 -6.92
N ASN A 430 -18.13 -0.68 -7.90
CA ASN A 430 -19.48 -0.80 -8.43
C ASN A 430 -19.70 -2.09 -9.22
N LEU A 431 -18.68 -2.57 -9.96
CA LEU A 431 -18.73 -3.84 -10.68
C LEU A 431 -18.90 -5.01 -9.70
N LEU A 432 -18.16 -5.01 -8.59
CA LEU A 432 -18.26 -6.03 -7.54
C LEU A 432 -19.65 -6.08 -6.89
N LYS A 433 -20.35 -4.95 -6.77
CA LYS A 433 -21.76 -4.91 -6.35
C LYS A 433 -22.72 -5.61 -7.35
N LEU A 434 -22.37 -5.63 -8.64
CA LEU A 434 -23.13 -6.36 -9.65
C LEU A 434 -22.85 -7.87 -9.60
N TYR A 435 -21.58 -8.25 -9.33
CA TYR A 435 -21.23 -9.65 -9.08
C TYR A 435 -22.01 -10.23 -7.88
N ALA A 436 -22.06 -9.49 -6.77
CA ALA A 436 -22.80 -9.89 -5.58
C ALA A 436 -24.30 -10.18 -5.86
N LYS A 437 -24.85 -9.57 -6.89
CA LYS A 437 -26.24 -9.76 -7.32
C LYS A 437 -26.43 -10.81 -8.43
N GLY A 438 -25.40 -11.54 -8.81
CA GLY A 438 -25.43 -12.51 -9.89
C GLY A 438 -25.71 -11.90 -11.27
N LYS A 439 -25.42 -10.60 -11.48
CA LYS A 439 -25.71 -9.88 -12.74
C LYS A 439 -24.59 -9.94 -13.75
N LEU A 440 -23.49 -10.57 -13.43
CA LEU A 440 -22.30 -10.68 -14.28
C LEU A 440 -21.87 -12.14 -14.42
N PRO A 441 -21.27 -12.51 -15.56
CA PRO A 441 -20.75 -13.85 -15.78
C PRO A 441 -19.51 -14.11 -14.94
N GLY A 442 -19.23 -15.39 -14.71
CA GLY A 442 -18.10 -15.86 -13.92
C GLY A 442 -18.55 -16.40 -12.58
N ASN A 443 -17.88 -17.44 -12.10
CA ASN A 443 -18.12 -18.08 -10.81
C ASN A 443 -16.92 -17.99 -9.86
N PHE A 444 -15.76 -17.52 -10.35
CA PHE A 444 -14.60 -17.18 -9.53
C PHE A 444 -14.08 -15.78 -9.90
N VAL A 445 -13.93 -14.91 -8.91
CA VAL A 445 -13.40 -13.55 -9.13
C VAL A 445 -12.16 -13.31 -8.29
N GLU A 446 -11.00 -13.26 -8.94
CA GLU A 446 -9.77 -12.77 -8.30
C GLU A 446 -9.85 -11.26 -8.11
N VAL A 447 -9.62 -10.76 -6.89
CA VAL A 447 -9.65 -9.33 -6.61
C VAL A 447 -8.34 -8.86 -5.99
N MET A 448 -7.61 -8.05 -6.75
CA MET A 448 -6.40 -7.37 -6.28
C MET A 448 -6.65 -5.87 -6.12
N ALA A 449 -6.35 -5.31 -4.93
CA ALA A 449 -6.50 -3.88 -4.70
C ALA A 449 -5.49 -3.03 -5.46
N CYS A 450 -4.30 -3.57 -5.75
CA CYS A 450 -3.23 -2.92 -6.49
C CYS A 450 -3.27 -3.32 -7.97
N THR A 451 -3.05 -2.37 -8.88
CA THR A 451 -2.91 -2.64 -10.30
C THR A 451 -1.62 -3.43 -10.55
N GLY A 452 -1.72 -4.52 -11.31
CA GLY A 452 -0.62 -5.46 -11.54
C GLY A 452 -0.47 -6.53 -10.45
N GLY A 453 -1.31 -6.51 -9.41
CA GLY A 453 -1.19 -7.37 -8.24
C GLY A 453 -0.29 -6.78 -7.16
N CYS A 454 0.24 -7.62 -6.26
CA CYS A 454 1.08 -7.18 -5.15
C CYS A 454 2.40 -6.53 -5.61
N VAL A 455 2.91 -6.89 -6.78
CA VAL A 455 4.11 -6.26 -7.38
C VAL A 455 3.94 -4.75 -7.59
N GLY A 456 2.69 -4.28 -7.79
CA GLY A 456 2.32 -2.87 -7.87
C GLY A 456 1.92 -2.24 -6.54
N GLY A 457 2.28 -2.84 -5.41
CA GLY A 457 1.93 -2.39 -4.06
C GLY A 457 2.44 -0.99 -3.71
N PRO A 458 1.88 -0.35 -2.66
CA PRO A 458 2.20 1.05 -2.33
C PRO A 458 3.67 1.26 -1.93
N CYS A 459 4.36 0.25 -1.42
CA CYS A 459 5.76 0.29 -1.00
C CYS A 459 6.68 -0.53 -1.92
N SER A 460 6.28 -0.77 -3.18
CA SER A 460 7.14 -1.39 -4.20
C SER A 460 8.25 -0.43 -4.64
N LEU A 461 9.44 -0.97 -4.90
CA LEU A 461 10.62 -0.23 -5.35
C LEU A 461 10.69 -0.12 -6.87
N ALA A 462 10.42 -1.22 -7.59
CA ALA A 462 10.32 -1.26 -9.05
C ALA A 462 8.98 -0.61 -9.49
N ARG A 463 9.04 0.11 -10.63
CA ARG A 463 7.89 0.77 -11.23
C ARG A 463 7.79 0.42 -12.70
#